data_207c16e91c01d9fa497dad22fc029953
#
_entry.id   207c16e91c01d9fa497dad22fc029953
#
_cell.length_a   1.000
_cell.length_b   1.000
_cell.length_c   1.000
_cell.angle_alpha   90.00
_cell.angle_beta   90.00
_cell.angle_gamma   90.00
#
_symmetry.space_group_name_H-M   'P 1'
#
loop_
_entity.id
_entity.type
_entity.pdbx_description
1 polymer ?
#
loop_
_entity_poly.entity_id
_entity_poly.type
_entity_poly.pdbx_seq_one_letter_code
_entity_poly.pdbx_strand_id
1 'polypeptide(L)'
;FGINPGSEQVRFTAERDGLLEIFEDLDATIFTNACGPCIGQWARSGANKQEKNTIIHSFNRNFSKRADGNPNTHAFVASPEIVAAVAISGRLDFNPMKDALINEDGEEVRLEAPTGIELPPSGFDVEDNGYLAPVADGSGVSVVVSNDSERLQLLTPFVPWDGQNLLGAKLLIKAFGKCTTDHISMAGPWLRFRGHLDNISNNCLIGAVNAYNQKTNFVKNQLTGEYG
;
A
#
# COMPACT_ATOMS: atom_id res chain seq x y z
N PHE A 1 -14.69 -7.97 5.79
CA PHE A 1 -14.57 -7.67 4.36
C PHE A 1 -14.02 -6.26 4.19
N GLY A 2 -13.10 -6.04 3.24
CA GLY A 2 -12.47 -4.73 3.01
C GLY A 2 -12.46 -4.37 1.53
N ILE A 3 -12.74 -3.11 1.23
CA ILE A 3 -12.75 -2.54 -0.13
C ILE A 3 -11.68 -1.47 -0.23
N ASN A 4 -10.82 -1.58 -1.23
CA ASN A 4 -9.91 -0.52 -1.64
C ASN A 4 -10.29 -0.09 -3.06
N PRO A 5 -10.86 1.09 -3.26
CA PRO A 5 -11.38 1.52 -4.56
C PRO A 5 -10.32 1.63 -5.67
N GLY A 6 -9.07 1.88 -5.31
CA GLY A 6 -7.95 1.97 -6.25
C GLY A 6 -7.62 3.37 -6.75
N SER A 7 -8.56 4.28 -6.78
CA SER A 7 -8.36 5.72 -7.03
C SER A 7 -9.49 6.55 -6.46
N GLU A 8 -9.28 7.84 -6.25
CA GLU A 8 -10.34 8.76 -5.81
C GLU A 8 -11.43 8.89 -6.88
N GLN A 9 -11.07 8.86 -8.16
CA GLN A 9 -12.07 8.87 -9.24
C GLN A 9 -13.01 7.66 -9.16
N VAL A 10 -12.48 6.45 -8.91
CA VAL A 10 -13.31 5.25 -8.72
C VAL A 10 -14.13 5.36 -7.45
N ARG A 11 -13.55 5.86 -6.35
CA ARG A 11 -14.25 6.02 -5.07
C ARG A 11 -15.44 6.97 -5.22
N PHE A 12 -15.23 8.17 -5.75
CA PHE A 12 -16.30 9.16 -5.96
C PHE A 12 -17.39 8.65 -6.91
N THR A 13 -16.99 7.97 -7.98
CA THR A 13 -17.95 7.37 -8.92
C THR A 13 -18.81 6.31 -8.22
N ALA A 14 -18.21 5.43 -7.45
CA ALA A 14 -18.92 4.39 -6.71
C ALA A 14 -19.81 4.96 -5.61
N GLU A 15 -19.37 6.02 -4.92
CA GLU A 15 -20.16 6.75 -3.93
C GLU A 15 -21.39 7.42 -4.57
N ARG A 16 -21.21 8.16 -5.66
CA ARG A 16 -22.30 8.78 -6.43
C ARG A 16 -23.34 7.76 -6.89
N ASP A 17 -22.91 6.60 -7.33
CA ASP A 17 -23.77 5.55 -7.86
C ASP A 17 -24.36 4.64 -6.75
N GLY A 18 -24.12 4.96 -5.46
CA GLY A 18 -24.65 4.23 -4.31
C GLY A 18 -23.98 2.87 -4.06
N LEU A 19 -22.87 2.56 -4.75
CA LEU A 19 -22.23 1.25 -4.63
C LEU A 19 -21.47 1.08 -3.33
N LEU A 20 -20.93 2.16 -2.75
CA LEU A 20 -20.22 2.07 -1.47
C LEU A 20 -21.18 1.76 -0.32
N GLU A 21 -22.39 2.32 -0.31
CA GLU A 21 -23.44 2.05 0.67
C GLU A 21 -23.79 0.56 0.70
N ILE A 22 -23.90 -0.10 -0.45
CA ILE A 22 -24.15 -1.55 -0.53
C ILE A 22 -23.05 -2.35 0.19
N PHE A 23 -21.80 -1.95 0.06
CA PHE A 23 -20.70 -2.62 0.75
C PHE A 23 -20.67 -2.32 2.25
N GLU A 24 -21.04 -1.11 2.65
CA GLU A 24 -21.16 -0.72 4.07
C GLU A 24 -22.27 -1.49 4.76
N ASP A 25 -23.41 -1.70 4.09
CA ASP A 25 -24.51 -2.54 4.57
C ASP A 25 -24.09 -4.01 4.78
N LEU A 26 -23.05 -4.46 4.10
CA LEU A 26 -22.41 -5.77 4.30
C LEU A 26 -21.26 -5.75 5.33
N ASP A 27 -21.22 -4.76 6.20
CA ASP A 27 -20.14 -4.57 7.20
C ASP A 27 -18.73 -4.46 6.54
N ALA A 28 -18.64 -4.01 5.30
CA ALA A 28 -17.35 -3.80 4.67
C ALA A 28 -16.66 -2.52 5.16
N THR A 29 -15.36 -2.59 5.34
CA THR A 29 -14.53 -1.41 5.61
C THR A 29 -14.04 -0.82 4.30
N ILE A 30 -14.40 0.43 4.01
CA ILE A 30 -13.87 1.16 2.85
C ILE A 30 -12.54 1.79 3.26
N PHE A 31 -11.47 1.36 2.63
CA PHE A 31 -10.13 1.91 2.87
C PHE A 31 -9.86 3.15 2.03
N THR A 32 -9.00 4.01 2.55
CA THR A 32 -8.39 5.06 1.73
C THR A 32 -7.52 4.44 0.63
N ASN A 33 -7.38 5.15 -0.49
CA ASN A 33 -6.57 4.71 -1.62
C ASN A 33 -5.08 4.74 -1.28
N ALA A 34 -4.58 3.65 -0.74
CA ALA A 34 -3.19 3.48 -0.33
C ALA A 34 -2.71 2.05 -0.54
N CYS A 35 -1.39 1.87 -0.50
CA CYS A 35 -0.75 0.56 -0.71
C CYS A 35 -0.78 -0.38 0.51
N GLY A 36 -1.48 -0.05 1.60
CA GLY A 36 -1.44 -0.77 2.87
C GLY A 36 -1.63 -2.28 2.77
N PRO A 37 -2.83 -2.78 2.44
CA PRO A 37 -3.07 -4.22 2.34
C PRO A 37 -2.24 -4.93 1.27
N CYS A 38 -1.91 -4.22 0.19
CA CYS A 38 -1.18 -4.80 -0.93
C CYS A 38 0.32 -4.99 -0.67
N ILE A 39 0.88 -4.39 0.38
CA ILE A 39 2.33 -4.43 0.69
C ILE A 39 2.67 -4.98 2.09
N GLY A 40 1.75 -5.66 2.73
CA GLY A 40 1.99 -6.29 4.04
C GLY A 40 1.74 -5.37 5.22
N GLN A 41 1.01 -4.27 5.04
CA GLN A 41 0.71 -3.27 6.08
C GLN A 41 -0.75 -3.21 6.49
N TRP A 42 -1.50 -4.24 6.19
CA TRP A 42 -2.87 -4.34 6.66
C TRP A 42 -2.90 -4.70 8.14
N ALA A 43 -3.34 -3.76 8.97
CA ALA A 43 -3.56 -3.99 10.39
C ALA A 43 -4.90 -4.69 10.60
N ARG A 44 -4.97 -6.00 10.35
CA ARG A 44 -6.17 -6.80 10.56
C ARG A 44 -6.45 -6.94 12.06
N SER A 45 -7.64 -6.51 12.48
CA SER A 45 -8.15 -6.80 13.83
C SER A 45 -8.43 -8.30 13.98
N GLY A 46 -8.13 -8.86 15.14
CA GLY A 46 -8.41 -10.26 15.46
C GLY A 46 -7.50 -11.31 14.82
N ALA A 47 -6.53 -10.94 13.98
CA ALA A 47 -5.58 -11.89 13.42
C ALA A 47 -4.48 -12.25 14.44
N ASN A 48 -4.47 -13.50 14.88
CA ASN A 48 -3.41 -14.02 15.75
C ASN A 48 -2.22 -14.48 14.91
N LYS A 49 -1.00 -13.99 15.23
CA LYS A 49 0.22 -14.36 14.50
C LYS A 49 0.66 -15.80 14.72
N GLN A 50 0.19 -16.45 15.74
CA GLN A 50 0.49 -17.85 16.09
C GLN A 50 -0.46 -18.84 15.40
N GLU A 51 -1.58 -18.37 14.85
CA GLU A 51 -2.62 -19.22 14.26
C GLU A 51 -2.65 -19.09 12.74
N LYS A 52 -2.83 -20.22 12.08
CA LYS A 52 -3.06 -20.26 10.65
C LYS A 52 -4.43 -19.67 10.35
N ASN A 53 -4.48 -18.78 9.41
CA ASN A 53 -5.70 -18.18 8.92
C ASN A 53 -5.66 -18.01 7.40
N THR A 54 -6.78 -17.72 6.78
CA THR A 54 -6.91 -17.63 5.33
C THR A 54 -7.56 -16.31 4.96
N ILE A 55 -7.09 -15.73 3.87
CA ILE A 55 -7.72 -14.59 3.20
C ILE A 55 -7.83 -14.87 1.70
N ILE A 56 -8.83 -14.27 1.06
CA ILE A 56 -8.94 -14.15 -0.38
C ILE A 56 -8.96 -12.67 -0.75
N HIS A 57 -8.28 -12.29 -1.82
CA HIS A 57 -8.20 -10.88 -2.25
C HIS A 57 -7.93 -10.76 -3.75
N SER A 58 -8.20 -9.59 -4.30
CA SER A 58 -7.96 -9.26 -5.71
C SER A 58 -6.67 -8.50 -5.97
N PHE A 59 -5.77 -8.41 -4.97
CA PHE A 59 -4.45 -7.80 -5.16
C PHE A 59 -3.54 -8.69 -6.02
N ASN A 60 -2.37 -8.18 -6.36
CA ASN A 60 -1.50 -8.76 -7.37
C ASN A 60 -0.55 -9.87 -6.88
N ARG A 61 -0.46 -10.15 -5.59
CA ARG A 61 0.51 -11.09 -5.00
C ARG A 61 -0.01 -11.74 -3.72
N ASN A 62 0.38 -12.99 -3.49
CA ASN A 62 -0.07 -13.79 -2.35
C ASN A 62 1.05 -14.54 -1.60
N PHE A 63 2.30 -14.15 -1.74
CA PHE A 63 3.38 -14.77 -0.96
C PHE A 63 3.27 -14.42 0.54
N SER A 64 3.90 -15.21 1.39
CA SER A 64 3.85 -15.05 2.85
C SER A 64 4.12 -13.61 3.29
N LYS A 65 3.34 -13.12 4.24
CA LYS A 65 3.38 -11.75 4.77
C LYS A 65 2.94 -10.63 3.82
N ARG A 66 2.54 -10.96 2.58
CA ARG A 66 2.28 -9.93 1.57
C ARG A 66 1.08 -9.05 1.88
N ALA A 67 0.05 -9.54 2.55
CA ALA A 67 -1.15 -8.76 2.83
C ALA A 67 -1.06 -8.03 4.20
N ASP A 68 -0.88 -8.75 5.28
CA ASP A 68 -0.99 -8.27 6.67
C ASP A 68 0.30 -8.43 7.50
N GLY A 69 1.41 -8.76 6.86
CA GLY A 69 2.68 -8.99 7.54
C GLY A 69 2.75 -10.27 8.39
N ASN A 70 1.65 -11.04 8.45
CA ASN A 70 1.56 -12.26 9.25
C ASN A 70 2.04 -13.48 8.43
N PRO A 71 3.07 -14.24 8.89
CA PRO A 71 3.57 -15.40 8.17
C PRO A 71 2.57 -16.57 8.10
N ASN A 72 1.59 -16.60 8.98
CA ASN A 72 0.57 -17.65 9.09
C ASN A 72 -0.74 -17.30 8.35
N THR A 73 -0.79 -16.18 7.65
CA THR A 73 -1.89 -15.84 6.76
C THR A 73 -1.66 -16.48 5.39
N HIS A 74 -2.52 -17.43 5.05
CA HIS A 74 -2.56 -18.05 3.72
C HIS A 74 -3.44 -17.20 2.80
N ALA A 75 -2.84 -16.56 1.81
CA ALA A 75 -3.52 -15.65 0.90
C ALA A 75 -3.81 -16.31 -0.45
N PHE A 76 -5.04 -16.17 -0.92
CA PHE A 76 -5.48 -16.59 -2.25
C PHE A 76 -5.78 -15.36 -3.09
N VAL A 77 -5.40 -15.39 -4.36
CA VAL A 77 -5.70 -14.34 -5.32
C VAL A 77 -6.84 -14.80 -6.23
N ALA A 78 -7.85 -13.97 -6.35
CA ALA A 78 -8.98 -14.19 -7.26
C ALA A 78 -9.42 -12.86 -7.90
N SER A 79 -10.36 -12.92 -8.83
CA SER A 79 -10.97 -11.70 -9.36
C SER A 79 -11.83 -10.99 -8.29
N PRO A 80 -12.08 -9.67 -8.43
CA PRO A 80 -12.94 -8.94 -7.50
C PRO A 80 -14.30 -9.58 -7.28
N GLU A 81 -14.91 -10.09 -8.35
CA GLU A 81 -16.24 -10.74 -8.31
C GLU A 81 -16.22 -12.02 -7.46
N ILE A 82 -15.18 -12.83 -7.60
CA ILE A 82 -15.00 -14.04 -6.78
C ILE A 82 -14.74 -13.65 -5.32
N VAL A 83 -13.95 -12.60 -5.08
CA VAL A 83 -13.69 -12.11 -3.71
C VAL A 83 -15.01 -11.65 -3.07
N ALA A 84 -15.84 -10.91 -3.79
CA ALA A 84 -17.15 -10.46 -3.31
C ALA A 84 -18.08 -11.66 -3.03
N ALA A 85 -18.17 -12.61 -3.94
CA ALA A 85 -19.01 -13.80 -3.77
C ALA A 85 -18.60 -14.64 -2.56
N VAL A 86 -17.30 -14.82 -2.35
CA VAL A 86 -16.75 -15.52 -1.16
C VAL A 86 -16.96 -14.72 0.12
N ALA A 87 -16.88 -13.39 0.07
CA ALA A 87 -17.16 -12.53 1.24
C ALA A 87 -18.64 -12.64 1.68
N ILE A 88 -19.57 -12.62 0.73
CA ILE A 88 -21.00 -12.74 1.00
C ILE A 88 -21.34 -14.14 1.54
N SER A 89 -20.77 -15.20 0.93
CA SER A 89 -21.02 -16.58 1.36
C SER A 89 -20.34 -16.98 2.67
N GLY A 90 -19.26 -16.29 3.06
CA GLY A 90 -18.40 -16.64 4.17
C GLY A 90 -17.59 -17.93 3.98
N ARG A 91 -17.55 -18.48 2.76
CA ARG A 91 -16.96 -19.80 2.47
C ARG A 91 -15.98 -19.72 1.31
N LEU A 92 -14.74 -20.22 1.51
CA LEU A 92 -13.72 -20.28 0.45
C LEU A 92 -14.00 -21.31 -0.65
N ASP A 93 -14.83 -22.31 -0.38
CA ASP A 93 -15.22 -23.35 -1.32
C ASP A 93 -16.49 -22.99 -2.12
N PHE A 94 -17.04 -21.79 -1.91
CA PHE A 94 -18.21 -21.31 -2.63
C PHE A 94 -17.89 -21.07 -4.11
N ASN A 95 -18.66 -21.69 -5.00
CA ASN A 95 -18.55 -21.50 -6.43
C ASN A 95 -19.78 -20.74 -6.97
N PRO A 96 -19.68 -19.43 -7.25
CA PRO A 96 -20.83 -18.61 -7.63
C PRO A 96 -21.50 -19.07 -8.94
N MET A 97 -20.80 -19.87 -9.76
CA MET A 97 -21.36 -20.43 -11.01
C MET A 97 -22.24 -21.67 -10.77
N LYS A 98 -22.20 -22.27 -9.57
CA LYS A 98 -22.88 -23.54 -9.26
C LYS A 98 -23.73 -23.46 -8.01
N ASP A 99 -23.23 -22.77 -7.00
CA ASP A 99 -23.83 -22.72 -5.66
C ASP A 99 -24.85 -21.57 -5.60
N ALA A 100 -25.81 -21.71 -4.71
CA ALA A 100 -26.77 -20.68 -4.35
C ALA A 100 -26.49 -20.16 -2.94
N LEU A 101 -26.88 -18.93 -2.68
CA LEU A 101 -26.96 -18.32 -1.37
C LEU A 101 -28.40 -18.50 -0.86
N ILE A 102 -28.59 -18.39 0.45
CA ILE A 102 -29.92 -18.35 1.04
C ILE A 102 -30.14 -16.93 1.58
N ASN A 103 -31.19 -16.27 1.13
CA ASN A 103 -31.56 -14.95 1.63
C ASN A 103 -32.25 -15.02 3.01
N GLU A 104 -32.59 -13.87 3.58
CA GLU A 104 -33.24 -13.77 4.89
C GLU A 104 -34.64 -14.44 4.93
N ASP A 105 -35.30 -14.52 3.78
CA ASP A 105 -36.61 -15.18 3.63
C ASP A 105 -36.48 -16.70 3.45
N GLY A 106 -35.26 -17.25 3.41
CA GLY A 106 -34.98 -18.66 3.24
C GLY A 106 -35.04 -19.14 1.79
N GLU A 107 -35.01 -18.23 0.82
CA GLU A 107 -35.07 -18.54 -0.61
C GLU A 107 -33.65 -18.68 -1.20
N GLU A 108 -33.51 -19.58 -2.17
CA GLU A 108 -32.27 -19.70 -2.95
C GLU A 108 -32.08 -18.51 -3.89
N VAL A 109 -30.94 -17.83 -3.75
CA VAL A 109 -30.51 -16.75 -4.62
C VAL A 109 -29.20 -17.15 -5.32
N ARG A 110 -29.15 -17.01 -6.63
CA ARG A 110 -27.93 -17.22 -7.40
C ARG A 110 -27.35 -15.88 -7.84
N LEU A 111 -26.04 -15.74 -7.64
CA LEU A 111 -25.33 -14.57 -8.13
C LEU A 111 -25.27 -14.61 -9.67
N GLU A 112 -25.60 -13.51 -10.30
CA GLU A 112 -25.46 -13.36 -11.74
C GLU A 112 -23.98 -13.16 -12.10
N ALA A 113 -23.56 -13.76 -13.22
CA ALA A 113 -22.22 -13.55 -13.74
C ALA A 113 -22.10 -12.11 -14.27
N PRO A 114 -20.96 -11.43 -14.04
CA PRO A 114 -20.74 -10.11 -14.62
C PRO A 114 -20.74 -10.18 -16.15
N THR A 115 -21.30 -9.16 -16.79
CA THR A 115 -21.51 -9.13 -18.25
C THR A 115 -20.26 -8.70 -19.02
N GLY A 116 -19.19 -8.35 -18.36
CA GLY A 116 -17.92 -7.97 -18.97
C GLY A 116 -17.50 -6.54 -18.66
N ILE A 117 -17.00 -5.81 -19.65
CA ILE A 117 -16.54 -4.44 -19.47
C ILE A 117 -17.75 -3.51 -19.44
N GLU A 118 -18.15 -3.12 -18.24
CA GLU A 118 -19.17 -2.11 -18.02
C GLU A 118 -18.52 -0.83 -17.49
N LEU A 119 -18.82 0.27 -18.16
CA LEU A 119 -18.47 1.59 -17.66
C LEU A 119 -19.64 2.13 -16.84
N PRO A 120 -19.39 2.98 -15.82
CA PRO A 120 -20.47 3.60 -15.09
C PRO A 120 -21.45 4.29 -16.03
N PRO A 121 -22.78 4.04 -15.93
CA PRO A 121 -23.77 4.56 -16.88
C PRO A 121 -23.75 6.08 -17.03
N SER A 122 -23.40 6.81 -15.97
CA SER A 122 -23.29 8.27 -15.95
C SER A 122 -21.85 8.76 -16.14
N GLY A 123 -20.93 7.87 -16.60
CA GLY A 123 -19.51 8.18 -16.70
C GLY A 123 -18.81 8.24 -15.33
N PHE A 124 -17.52 8.55 -15.34
CA PHE A 124 -16.74 8.71 -14.12
C PHE A 124 -16.97 10.08 -13.48
N ASP A 125 -16.98 10.11 -12.16
CA ASP A 125 -16.92 11.35 -11.41
C ASP A 125 -15.48 11.86 -11.34
N VAL A 126 -15.31 13.18 -11.40
CA VAL A 126 -14.01 13.85 -11.38
C VAL A 126 -13.94 14.95 -10.31
N GLU A 127 -14.85 14.92 -9.34
CA GLU A 127 -14.85 15.89 -8.27
C GLU A 127 -13.56 15.77 -7.45
N ASP A 128 -12.76 16.84 -7.45
CA ASP A 128 -11.49 16.90 -6.73
C ASP A 128 -11.71 17.39 -5.30
N ASN A 129 -12.25 16.52 -4.46
CA ASN A 129 -12.43 16.79 -3.03
C ASN A 129 -11.29 16.22 -2.17
N GLY A 130 -10.26 15.65 -2.79
CA GLY A 130 -9.10 15.07 -2.10
C GLY A 130 -8.04 16.07 -1.67
N TYR A 131 -8.06 17.29 -2.21
CA TYR A 131 -7.08 18.32 -1.88
C TYR A 131 -7.47 19.10 -0.62
N LEU A 132 -6.66 18.93 0.42
CA LEU A 132 -6.71 19.77 1.61
C LEU A 132 -5.64 20.85 1.51
N ALA A 133 -6.08 22.10 1.26
CA ALA A 133 -5.17 23.21 1.21
C ALA A 133 -4.49 23.42 2.58
N PRO A 134 -3.17 23.69 2.62
CA PRO A 134 -2.54 24.10 3.85
C PRO A 134 -3.15 25.41 4.36
N VAL A 135 -3.05 25.64 5.67
CA VAL A 135 -3.45 26.93 6.25
C VAL A 135 -2.67 28.07 5.61
N ALA A 136 -3.34 29.17 5.32
CA ALA A 136 -2.74 30.33 4.64
C ALA A 136 -1.58 30.95 5.48
N ASP A 137 -1.71 30.96 6.79
CA ASP A 137 -0.65 31.36 7.72
C ASP A 137 -0.37 30.23 8.70
N GLY A 138 0.77 29.55 8.50
CA GLY A 138 1.28 28.50 9.36
C GLY A 138 2.23 28.96 10.47
N SER A 139 2.44 30.26 10.63
CA SER A 139 3.43 30.78 11.58
C SER A 139 3.15 30.42 13.04
N GLY A 140 1.89 30.19 13.39
CA GLY A 140 1.47 29.74 14.72
C GLY A 140 1.50 28.21 14.91
N VAL A 141 1.83 27.44 13.89
CA VAL A 141 1.86 25.97 13.98
C VAL A 141 3.23 25.48 14.40
N SER A 142 3.30 24.78 15.52
CA SER A 142 4.53 24.13 15.95
C SER A 142 4.43 22.61 15.83
N VAL A 143 5.46 21.99 15.30
CA VAL A 143 5.59 20.53 15.25
C VAL A 143 6.42 20.10 16.46
N VAL A 144 5.81 19.31 17.34
CA VAL A 144 6.47 18.79 18.54
C VAL A 144 6.85 17.33 18.31
N VAL A 145 8.15 17.04 18.41
CA VAL A 145 8.69 15.68 18.30
C VAL A 145 9.47 15.38 19.57
N SER A 146 9.24 14.22 20.20
CA SER A 146 10.04 13.78 21.34
C SER A 146 11.50 13.64 20.95
N ASN A 147 12.41 14.08 21.81
CA ASN A 147 13.84 13.95 21.59
C ASN A 147 14.30 12.48 21.48
N ASP A 148 13.54 11.56 22.09
CA ASP A 148 13.83 10.12 22.10
C ASP A 148 13.11 9.37 20.95
N SER A 149 12.46 10.09 20.05
CA SER A 149 11.70 9.46 18.96
C SER A 149 12.64 8.80 17.95
N GLU A 150 12.52 7.50 17.77
CA GLU A 150 13.17 6.78 16.67
C GLU A 150 12.37 6.87 15.35
N ARG A 151 11.09 7.25 15.44
CA ARG A 151 10.15 7.27 14.30
C ARG A 151 10.04 8.62 13.63
N LEU A 152 10.13 9.70 14.40
CA LEU A 152 9.96 11.06 13.91
C LEU A 152 11.22 11.87 14.22
N GLN A 153 11.57 12.76 13.31
CA GLN A 153 12.69 13.68 13.45
C GLN A 153 12.25 15.07 13.01
N LEU A 154 12.52 16.06 13.82
CA LEU A 154 12.37 17.45 13.42
C LEU A 154 13.59 17.85 12.58
N LEU A 155 13.39 18.07 11.30
CA LEU A 155 14.45 18.43 10.38
C LEU A 155 14.64 19.95 10.34
N THR A 156 15.90 20.38 10.19
CA THR A 156 16.19 21.73 9.75
C THR A 156 15.70 21.89 8.31
N PRO A 157 15.01 23.00 7.98
CA PRO A 157 14.56 23.23 6.61
C PRO A 157 15.70 23.14 5.60
N PHE A 158 15.45 22.44 4.50
CA PHE A 158 16.43 22.36 3.40
C PHE A 158 16.58 23.72 2.72
N VAL A 159 17.79 24.01 2.26
CA VAL A 159 18.04 25.20 1.46
C VAL A 159 17.26 25.11 0.14
N PRO A 160 16.46 26.13 -0.22
CA PRO A 160 15.77 26.14 -1.48
C PRO A 160 16.75 26.01 -2.66
N TRP A 161 16.30 25.38 -3.74
CA TRP A 161 17.07 25.36 -4.98
C TRP A 161 17.22 26.77 -5.54
N ASP A 162 18.44 27.14 -5.90
CA ASP A 162 18.82 28.48 -6.39
C ASP A 162 18.56 28.70 -7.90
N GLY A 163 17.94 27.72 -8.57
CA GLY A 163 17.69 27.75 -10.02
C GLY A 163 18.89 27.33 -10.87
N GLN A 164 20.04 27.00 -10.27
CA GLN A 164 21.25 26.61 -11.00
C GLN A 164 21.36 25.08 -11.14
N ASN A 165 21.94 24.65 -12.25
CA ASN A 165 22.22 23.24 -12.44
C ASN A 165 23.31 22.75 -11.48
N LEU A 166 23.14 21.53 -10.95
CA LEU A 166 24.15 20.86 -10.15
C LEU A 166 25.29 20.37 -11.05
N LEU A 167 26.39 21.10 -11.07
CA LEU A 167 27.57 20.77 -11.87
C LEU A 167 28.60 19.98 -11.04
N GLY A 168 29.25 19.00 -11.68
CA GLY A 168 30.31 18.21 -11.05
C GLY A 168 29.85 17.25 -9.96
N ALA A 169 28.56 16.90 -9.90
CA ALA A 169 28.04 15.91 -8.96
C ALA A 169 28.79 14.57 -9.11
N LYS A 170 29.11 13.95 -7.98
CA LYS A 170 29.84 12.67 -7.96
C LYS A 170 28.86 11.50 -8.07
N LEU A 171 29.24 10.49 -8.86
CA LEU A 171 28.51 9.24 -8.93
C LEU A 171 28.74 8.44 -7.65
N LEU A 172 27.69 8.27 -6.85
CA LEU A 172 27.75 7.50 -5.60
C LEU A 172 27.85 5.99 -5.86
N ILE A 173 26.96 5.45 -6.69
CA ILE A 173 26.91 4.05 -7.06
C ILE A 173 26.39 3.88 -8.48
N LYS A 174 26.93 2.90 -9.20
CA LYS A 174 26.35 2.37 -10.43
C LYS A 174 25.87 0.96 -10.12
N ALA A 175 24.55 0.76 -10.11
CA ALA A 175 23.99 -0.54 -9.79
C ALA A 175 24.19 -1.52 -10.97
N PHE A 176 24.52 -2.78 -10.62
CA PHE A 176 24.62 -3.89 -11.54
C PHE A 176 23.36 -4.75 -11.51
N GLY A 177 22.85 -5.08 -12.68
CA GLY A 177 21.66 -5.91 -12.81
C GLY A 177 20.39 -5.25 -12.32
N LYS A 178 19.53 -6.03 -11.66
CA LYS A 178 18.23 -5.58 -11.15
C LYS A 178 18.38 -4.60 -9.99
N CYS A 179 17.79 -3.43 -10.12
CA CYS A 179 17.69 -2.45 -9.05
C CYS A 179 16.23 -1.97 -8.96
N THR A 180 15.51 -2.43 -7.93
CA THR A 180 14.12 -2.05 -7.64
C THR A 180 14.08 -1.10 -6.44
N THR A 181 12.90 -0.59 -6.12
CA THR A 181 12.70 0.23 -4.90
C THR A 181 13.16 -0.47 -3.63
N ASP A 182 13.04 -1.81 -3.55
CA ASP A 182 13.52 -2.59 -2.40
C ASP A 182 15.06 -2.65 -2.30
N HIS A 183 15.78 -2.35 -3.37
CA HIS A 183 17.24 -2.21 -3.34
C HIS A 183 17.68 -0.80 -2.96
N ILE A 184 16.82 0.20 -3.20
CA ILE A 184 17.10 1.61 -2.92
C ILE A 184 16.71 1.98 -1.49
N SER A 185 15.47 1.67 -1.10
CA SER A 185 14.96 1.90 0.26
C SER A 185 13.85 0.90 0.53
N MET A 186 14.19 -0.19 1.17
CA MET A 186 13.28 -1.30 1.37
C MET A 186 12.21 -1.00 2.44
N ALA A 187 11.06 -1.63 2.27
CA ALA A 187 9.97 -1.65 3.22
C ALA A 187 10.22 -2.64 4.39
N GLY A 188 9.18 -3.18 4.97
CA GLY A 188 9.26 -4.16 6.06
C GLY A 188 9.69 -3.52 7.38
N PRO A 189 10.64 -4.10 8.13
CA PRO A 189 11.04 -3.59 9.45
C PRO A 189 11.54 -2.15 9.46
N TRP A 190 12.06 -1.66 8.34
CA TRP A 190 12.55 -0.30 8.18
C TRP A 190 11.46 0.76 8.25
N LEU A 191 10.22 0.40 7.95
CA LEU A 191 9.09 1.34 7.96
C LEU A 191 8.78 1.93 9.34
N ARG A 192 9.28 1.34 10.42
CA ARG A 192 9.22 1.94 11.76
C ARG A 192 9.94 3.30 11.83
N PHE A 193 10.90 3.53 10.96
CA PHE A 193 11.72 4.75 10.92
C PHE A 193 11.30 5.76 9.84
N ARG A 194 10.20 5.52 9.13
CA ARG A 194 9.84 6.30 7.92
C ARG A 194 9.63 7.80 8.12
N GLY A 195 9.50 8.27 9.33
CA GLY A 195 9.45 9.71 9.67
C GLY A 195 10.74 10.25 10.30
N HIS A 196 11.80 9.44 10.34
CA HIS A 196 13.09 9.79 10.93
C HIS A 196 14.19 9.61 9.87
N LEU A 197 14.63 10.72 9.26
CA LEU A 197 15.52 10.69 8.10
C LEU A 197 16.86 10.00 8.43
N ASP A 198 17.47 10.31 9.53
CA ASP A 198 18.77 9.72 9.91
C ASP A 198 18.68 8.21 10.13
N ASN A 199 17.61 7.75 10.77
CA ASN A 199 17.42 6.32 11.00
C ASN A 199 17.07 5.56 9.73
N ILE A 200 16.13 6.08 8.89
CA ILE A 200 15.73 5.41 7.65
C ILE A 200 16.84 5.43 6.60
N SER A 201 17.72 6.42 6.61
CA SER A 201 18.83 6.52 5.65
C SER A 201 19.80 5.34 5.72
N ASN A 202 19.85 4.64 6.85
CA ASN A 202 20.68 3.45 7.01
C ASN A 202 20.27 2.27 6.10
N ASN A 203 19.09 2.33 5.47
CA ASN A 203 18.70 1.33 4.47
C ASN A 203 18.94 1.78 3.02
N CYS A 204 19.50 2.98 2.82
CA CYS A 204 19.68 3.54 1.49
C CYS A 204 20.67 2.71 0.66
N LEU A 205 20.18 2.16 -0.47
CA LEU A 205 20.95 1.35 -1.42
C LEU A 205 21.57 0.07 -0.82
N ILE A 206 21.16 -0.35 0.37
CA ILE A 206 21.73 -1.50 1.07
C ILE A 206 21.62 -2.82 0.27
N GLY A 207 20.62 -2.96 -0.61
CA GLY A 207 20.42 -4.12 -1.46
C GLY A 207 20.99 -3.98 -2.87
N ALA A 208 21.52 -2.81 -3.25
CA ALA A 208 22.04 -2.57 -4.59
C ALA A 208 23.44 -3.18 -4.75
N VAL A 209 23.64 -3.93 -5.85
CA VAL A 209 24.96 -4.47 -6.19
C VAL A 209 25.77 -3.41 -6.92
N ASN A 210 26.94 -3.06 -6.41
CA ASN A 210 27.83 -2.11 -7.03
C ASN A 210 28.50 -2.72 -8.27
N ALA A 211 28.32 -2.11 -9.42
CA ALA A 211 28.86 -2.59 -10.71
C ALA A 211 30.41 -2.63 -10.75
N TYR A 212 31.09 -1.85 -9.93
CA TYR A 212 32.55 -1.78 -9.95
C TYR A 212 33.22 -2.91 -9.15
N ASN A 213 32.59 -3.39 -8.10
CA ASN A 213 33.19 -4.38 -7.20
C ASN A 213 32.31 -5.61 -6.94
N GLN A 214 31.11 -5.65 -7.52
CA GLN A 214 30.12 -6.74 -7.39
C GLN A 214 29.68 -7.02 -5.95
N LYS A 215 29.82 -6.05 -5.04
CA LYS A 215 29.41 -6.17 -3.65
C LYS A 215 28.13 -5.37 -3.40
N THR A 216 27.32 -5.82 -2.46
CA THR A 216 26.20 -5.07 -1.90
C THR A 216 26.66 -4.26 -0.69
N ASN A 217 26.00 -3.14 -0.45
CA ASN A 217 26.27 -2.26 0.69
C ASN A 217 27.77 -1.94 0.84
N PHE A 218 28.46 -1.71 -0.26
CA PHE A 218 29.90 -1.44 -0.26
C PHE A 218 30.24 -0.49 -1.40
N VAL A 219 30.43 0.76 -1.06
CA VAL A 219 30.70 1.85 -2.01
C VAL A 219 31.92 2.67 -1.60
N LYS A 220 32.50 3.36 -2.56
CA LYS A 220 33.59 4.30 -2.28
C LYS A 220 32.99 5.64 -1.83
N ASN A 221 33.36 6.09 -0.65
CA ASN A 221 33.06 7.44 -0.21
C ASN A 221 33.84 8.43 -1.11
N GLN A 222 33.10 9.28 -1.82
CA GLN A 222 33.70 10.21 -2.80
C GLN A 222 34.42 11.40 -2.15
N LEU A 223 34.28 11.61 -0.86
CA LEU A 223 34.95 12.66 -0.09
C LEU A 223 36.25 12.15 0.54
N THR A 224 36.21 10.98 1.15
CA THR A 224 37.36 10.40 1.87
C THR A 224 38.20 9.47 1.02
N GLY A 225 37.58 8.86 -0.03
CA GLY A 225 38.22 7.84 -0.86
C GLY A 225 38.18 6.43 -0.27
N GLU A 226 37.69 6.28 0.93
CA GLU A 226 37.56 4.99 1.63
C GLU A 226 36.35 4.19 1.14
N TYR A 227 36.39 2.88 1.33
CA TYR A 227 35.29 1.97 1.03
C TYR A 227 34.58 1.56 2.33
N GLY A 228 33.24 1.53 2.31
CA GLY A 228 32.38 1.08 3.40
C GLY A 228 30.99 0.74 2.91
#